data_4bf6892cf7504b2ed83c7205965742fc
#
_entry.id   4bf6892cf7504b2ed83c7205965742fc
#
_cell.length_a   1.000
_cell.length_b   1.000
_cell.length_c   1.000
_cell.angle_alpha   90.00
_cell.angle_beta   90.00
_cell.angle_gamma   90.00
#
_symmetry.space_group_name_H-M   'P 1'
#
loop_
_entity.id
_entity.type
_entity.pdbx_description
1 polymer ?
#
loop_
_entity_poly.entity_id
_entity_poly.type
_entity_poly.pdbx_seq_one_letter_code
_entity_poly.pdbx_strand_id
1 'polypeptide(L)'
;MKFGLFGMPLHPPTRPRAETYQENMEKVLYADEMGFDEVWIGEHMSCTTEPISSPLIFLASVLHQTKRIRLGTGVIALPNHHPAVVAAEVAQFDHMSRGRMMFGIGPGGLASDMELFEVLDGAYRTDRMMESIDIILKLWSQDPPYDIQGKHWNISLKEMVIPELGVGFMPKPFQKPHPEISMTAMSPFSDSVKTAATRGFGAMSANFCPEYVVASHWKKYVEGCQAAGREPTGHDWRVARNIVVAESDSEARDRVMDPAGSNYYYFDYLWRVLKSANYTAVMKSDPKQPDDQVTTEQLIDSMVIYGSSRTVTDKLLAFRERTGPFHGLLMASMDGSGPNRQWEWESMRRLAQEIMPAIHQKLGH
;
A
#
# COMPACT_ATOMS: atom_id res chain seq x y z
N MET A 1 -12.71 -1.76 -13.09
CA MET A 1 -11.46 -1.91 -12.30
C MET A 1 -11.04 -0.51 -11.82
N LYS A 2 -10.58 -0.35 -10.57
CA LYS A 2 -10.06 0.92 -10.05
C LYS A 2 -8.56 1.04 -10.31
N PHE A 3 -8.10 2.27 -10.50
CA PHE A 3 -6.69 2.57 -10.70
C PHE A 3 -6.21 3.56 -9.65
N GLY A 4 -5.08 3.27 -9.06
CA GLY A 4 -4.51 4.09 -8.00
C GLY A 4 -3.00 4.28 -8.12
N LEU A 5 -2.49 5.10 -7.21
CA LEU A 5 -1.07 5.31 -7.00
C LEU A 5 -0.66 4.69 -5.66
N PHE A 6 0.44 3.95 -5.64
CA PHE A 6 1.09 3.50 -4.42
C PHE A 6 2.31 4.37 -4.15
N GLY A 7 2.21 5.21 -3.15
CA GLY A 7 3.21 6.23 -2.80
C GLY A 7 4.10 5.78 -1.65
N MET A 8 5.16 5.09 -1.97
CA MET A 8 6.28 4.77 -1.09
C MET A 8 7.57 4.88 -1.90
N PRO A 9 7.82 6.07 -2.49
CA PRO A 9 8.89 6.24 -3.43
C PRO A 9 10.24 6.19 -2.73
N LEU A 10 11.12 5.39 -3.32
CA LEU A 10 12.49 5.21 -2.86
C LEU A 10 13.38 6.27 -3.49
N HIS A 11 13.83 7.23 -2.71
CA HIS A 11 14.72 8.31 -3.14
C HIS A 11 16.18 8.02 -2.79
N PRO A 12 17.17 8.40 -3.62
CA PRO A 12 18.56 8.38 -3.22
C PRO A 12 18.79 9.18 -1.92
N PRO A 13 19.61 8.69 -0.98
CA PRO A 13 19.78 9.33 0.34
C PRO A 13 20.43 10.73 0.26
N THR A 14 21.00 11.08 -0.88
CA THR A 14 21.59 12.41 -1.17
C THR A 14 20.55 13.46 -1.54
N ARG A 15 19.31 13.08 -1.81
CA ARG A 15 18.26 14.04 -2.17
C ARG A 15 17.75 14.80 -0.94
N PRO A 16 17.59 16.14 -1.04
CA PRO A 16 16.99 16.94 0.03
C PRO A 16 15.55 16.47 0.33
N ARG A 17 15.26 16.15 1.59
CA ARG A 17 13.93 15.65 1.99
C ARG A 17 12.79 16.60 1.64
N ALA A 18 12.99 17.92 1.78
CA ALA A 18 11.96 18.90 1.44
C ALA A 18 11.54 18.80 -0.03
N GLU A 19 12.51 18.57 -0.93
CA GLU A 19 12.25 18.41 -2.38
C GLU A 19 11.51 17.09 -2.66
N THR A 20 11.89 15.99 -1.98
CA THR A 20 11.22 14.69 -2.16
C THR A 20 9.78 14.72 -1.64
N TYR A 21 9.50 15.41 -0.53
CA TYR A 21 8.11 15.62 -0.07
C TYR A 21 7.30 16.43 -1.08
N GLN A 22 7.86 17.53 -1.58
CA GLN A 22 7.19 18.37 -2.57
C GLN A 22 6.87 17.57 -3.84
N GLU A 23 7.85 16.80 -4.34
CA GLU A 23 7.68 15.93 -5.50
C GLU A 23 6.55 14.92 -5.29
N ASN A 24 6.53 14.26 -4.12
CA ASN A 24 5.51 13.26 -3.82
C ASN A 24 4.11 13.88 -3.68
N MET A 25 4.00 15.10 -3.14
CA MET A 25 2.73 15.84 -3.13
C MET A 25 2.26 16.14 -4.55
N GLU A 26 3.13 16.65 -5.42
CA GLU A 26 2.81 16.95 -6.82
C GLU A 26 2.33 15.71 -7.58
N LYS A 27 2.89 14.52 -7.32
CA LYS A 27 2.43 13.26 -7.92
C LYS A 27 0.99 12.91 -7.50
N VAL A 28 0.64 13.12 -6.22
CA VAL A 28 -0.74 12.89 -5.75
C VAL A 28 -1.71 13.87 -6.42
N LEU A 29 -1.33 15.14 -6.54
CA LEU A 29 -2.16 16.14 -7.21
C LEU A 29 -2.36 15.81 -8.68
N TYR A 30 -1.29 15.39 -9.36
CA TYR A 30 -1.36 14.96 -10.75
C TYR A 30 -2.20 13.70 -10.94
N ALA A 31 -2.14 12.74 -10.00
CA ALA A 31 -3.01 11.57 -10.03
C ALA A 31 -4.49 11.94 -9.92
N ASP A 32 -4.86 12.89 -9.02
CA ASP A 32 -6.24 13.39 -8.91
C ASP A 32 -6.69 14.10 -10.19
N GLU A 33 -5.81 14.91 -10.80
CA GLU A 33 -6.07 15.60 -12.08
C GLU A 33 -6.29 14.60 -13.22
N MET A 34 -5.45 13.56 -13.30
CA MET A 34 -5.54 12.51 -14.33
C MET A 34 -6.72 11.55 -14.10
N GLY A 35 -7.41 11.63 -12.98
CA GLY A 35 -8.60 10.82 -12.72
C GLY A 35 -8.32 9.45 -12.12
N PHE A 36 -7.20 9.28 -11.44
CA PHE A 36 -6.98 8.10 -10.61
C PHE A 36 -8.01 8.04 -9.47
N ASP A 37 -8.44 6.83 -9.11
CA ASP A 37 -9.47 6.62 -8.10
C ASP A 37 -8.93 6.76 -6.67
N GLU A 38 -7.68 6.36 -6.45
CA GLU A 38 -7.13 6.23 -5.10
C GLU A 38 -5.60 6.43 -5.05
N VAL A 39 -5.11 6.87 -3.89
CA VAL A 39 -3.68 6.88 -3.55
C VAL A 39 -3.48 6.23 -2.19
N TRP A 40 -2.42 5.44 -2.06
CA TRP A 40 -2.03 4.75 -0.85
C TRP A 40 -0.60 5.14 -0.47
N ILE A 41 -0.43 5.69 0.73
CA ILE A 41 0.86 6.21 1.22
C ILE A 41 1.38 5.33 2.35
N GLY A 42 2.59 4.81 2.19
CA GLY A 42 3.27 3.99 3.20
C GLY A 42 3.99 4.81 4.26
N GLU A 43 4.53 4.13 5.28
CA GLU A 43 5.35 4.73 6.33
C GLU A 43 6.64 3.95 6.58
N HIS A 44 7.73 4.70 6.84
CA HIS A 44 8.94 4.20 7.48
C HIS A 44 9.50 5.26 8.43
N MET A 45 9.80 4.86 9.66
CA MET A 45 10.27 5.78 10.72
C MET A 45 11.79 6.00 10.65
N SER A 46 12.54 4.95 10.32
CA SER A 46 13.99 4.91 10.38
C SER A 46 14.66 4.79 9.00
N CYS A 47 13.99 5.28 7.95
CA CYS A 47 14.50 5.23 6.58
C CYS A 47 14.67 6.62 5.99
N THR A 48 15.87 6.95 5.49
CA THR A 48 16.13 8.24 4.85
C THR A 48 15.77 8.25 3.37
N THR A 49 15.69 7.07 2.77
CA THR A 49 15.39 6.87 1.35
C THR A 49 13.88 6.77 1.08
N GLU A 50 13.10 6.37 2.07
CA GLU A 50 11.63 6.40 2.05
C GLU A 50 11.15 7.32 3.18
N PRO A 51 11.16 8.65 2.95
CA PRO A 51 11.17 9.64 4.02
C PRO A 51 9.82 9.85 4.72
N ILE A 52 8.72 9.26 4.23
CA ILE A 52 7.39 9.47 4.79
C ILE A 52 7.25 8.64 6.07
N SER A 53 7.32 9.31 7.21
CA SER A 53 7.18 8.69 8.54
C SER A 53 5.76 8.73 9.11
N SER A 54 4.85 9.50 8.50
CA SER A 54 3.43 9.54 8.85
C SER A 54 2.59 9.75 7.59
N PRO A 55 1.90 8.72 7.11
CA PRO A 55 1.03 8.83 5.97
C PRO A 55 -0.13 9.81 6.21
N LEU A 56 -0.67 9.91 7.43
CA LEU A 56 -1.76 10.84 7.73
C LEU A 56 -1.32 12.30 7.64
N ILE A 57 -0.12 12.65 8.12
CA ILE A 57 0.44 14.00 7.98
C ILE A 57 0.66 14.32 6.50
N PHE A 58 1.23 13.39 5.75
CA PHE A 58 1.45 13.57 4.32
C PHE A 58 0.12 13.75 3.57
N LEU A 59 -0.87 12.88 3.81
CA LEU A 59 -2.19 12.96 3.17
C LEU A 59 -2.93 14.26 3.55
N ALA A 60 -2.76 14.75 4.78
CA ALA A 60 -3.34 16.03 5.20
C ALA A 60 -2.76 17.22 4.40
N SER A 61 -1.51 17.15 3.98
CA SER A 61 -0.88 18.21 3.19
C SER A 61 -1.46 18.37 1.78
N VAL A 62 -2.02 17.30 1.20
CA VAL A 62 -2.64 17.30 -0.14
C VAL A 62 -4.18 17.31 -0.10
N LEU A 63 -4.76 17.18 1.09
CA LEU A 63 -6.20 17.00 1.27
C LEU A 63 -7.05 18.10 0.61
N HIS A 64 -6.69 19.35 0.82
CA HIS A 64 -7.44 20.51 0.31
C HIS A 64 -7.15 20.84 -1.15
N GLN A 65 -6.08 20.27 -1.69
CA GLN A 65 -5.66 20.48 -3.08
C GLN A 65 -6.22 19.37 -4.00
N THR A 66 -6.63 18.24 -3.44
CA THR A 66 -7.27 17.12 -4.15
C THR A 66 -8.79 17.19 -4.05
N LYS A 67 -9.51 16.70 -5.06
CA LYS A 67 -10.99 16.82 -5.15
C LYS A 67 -11.72 15.49 -5.05
N ARG A 68 -11.23 14.44 -5.72
CA ARG A 68 -11.94 13.18 -5.92
C ARG A 68 -11.18 11.96 -5.41
N ILE A 69 -9.86 11.97 -5.58
CA ILE A 69 -9.01 10.83 -5.24
C ILE A 69 -9.21 10.41 -3.78
N ARG A 70 -9.40 9.12 -3.56
CA ARG A 70 -9.46 8.56 -2.21
C ARG A 70 -8.07 8.48 -1.63
N LEU A 71 -7.94 8.72 -0.33
CA LEU A 71 -6.68 8.93 0.37
C LEU A 71 -6.47 7.81 1.39
N GLY A 72 -5.54 6.91 1.10
CA GLY A 72 -5.30 5.70 1.87
C GLY A 72 -3.93 5.67 2.55
N THR A 73 -3.87 5.07 3.73
CA THR A 73 -2.60 4.66 4.33
C THR A 73 -2.18 3.31 3.75
N GLY A 74 -0.96 3.18 3.33
CA GLY A 74 -0.50 1.96 2.65
C GLY A 74 0.88 1.49 3.12
N VAL A 75 1.08 1.32 4.44
CA VAL A 75 0.13 1.16 5.56
C VAL A 75 0.47 2.05 6.76
N ILE A 76 -0.39 2.03 7.80
CA ILE A 76 0.05 2.30 9.18
C ILE A 76 0.48 0.97 9.78
N ALA A 77 1.73 0.87 10.25
CA ALA A 77 2.26 -0.30 10.93
C ALA A 77 1.76 -0.34 12.38
N LEU A 78 0.56 -0.89 12.61
CA LEU A 78 -0.14 -0.84 13.90
C LEU A 78 0.70 -1.27 15.12
N PRO A 79 1.64 -2.24 15.02
CA PRO A 79 2.48 -2.58 16.16
C PRO A 79 3.37 -1.43 16.69
N ASN A 80 3.62 -0.43 15.85
CA ASN A 80 4.47 0.71 16.19
C ASN A 80 3.70 1.86 16.86
N HIS A 81 2.36 1.78 16.91
CA HIS A 81 1.50 2.87 17.34
C HIS A 81 0.55 2.47 18.46
N HIS A 82 0.24 3.40 19.34
CA HIS A 82 -0.81 3.19 20.35
C HIS A 82 -2.20 3.21 19.69
N PRO A 83 -3.05 2.15 19.84
CA PRO A 83 -4.29 2.02 19.08
C PRO A 83 -5.30 3.15 19.32
N ALA A 84 -5.36 3.73 20.52
CA ALA A 84 -6.25 4.87 20.78
C ALA A 84 -5.82 6.13 20.01
N VAL A 85 -4.51 6.35 19.81
CA VAL A 85 -4.00 7.47 19.00
C VAL A 85 -4.40 7.26 17.55
N VAL A 86 -4.14 6.08 16.99
CA VAL A 86 -4.51 5.76 15.60
C VAL A 86 -6.03 5.87 15.40
N ALA A 87 -6.84 5.37 16.34
CA ALA A 87 -8.30 5.50 16.27
C ALA A 87 -8.75 6.96 16.18
N ALA A 88 -8.17 7.84 17.00
CA ALA A 88 -8.50 9.26 17.00
C ALA A 88 -8.06 9.97 15.71
N GLU A 89 -6.83 9.75 15.28
CA GLU A 89 -6.25 10.40 14.10
C GLU A 89 -6.93 9.97 12.78
N VAL A 90 -7.22 8.68 12.63
CA VAL A 90 -7.94 8.17 11.46
C VAL A 90 -9.37 8.70 11.42
N ALA A 91 -10.08 8.72 12.56
CA ALA A 91 -11.42 9.30 12.62
C ALA A 91 -11.40 10.79 12.30
N GLN A 92 -10.45 11.56 12.84
CA GLN A 92 -10.28 12.97 12.52
C GLN A 92 -10.03 13.18 11.02
N PHE A 93 -9.10 12.42 10.43
CA PHE A 93 -8.79 12.53 9.02
C PHE A 93 -10.00 12.16 8.14
N ASP A 94 -10.78 11.15 8.54
CA ASP A 94 -11.98 10.74 7.83
C ASP A 94 -13.04 11.86 7.78
N HIS A 95 -13.23 12.60 8.89
CA HIS A 95 -14.06 13.80 8.90
C HIS A 95 -13.50 14.92 8.03
N MET A 96 -12.19 15.22 8.12
CA MET A 96 -11.54 16.26 7.32
C MET A 96 -11.64 15.95 5.83
N SER A 97 -11.50 14.69 5.45
CA SER A 97 -11.58 14.22 4.06
C SER A 97 -13.01 14.00 3.56
N ARG A 98 -14.00 14.13 4.44
CA ARG A 98 -15.42 13.86 4.15
C ARG A 98 -15.65 12.46 3.57
N GLY A 99 -15.03 11.46 4.17
CA GLY A 99 -15.19 10.06 3.78
C GLY A 99 -14.32 9.60 2.61
N ARG A 100 -13.31 10.35 2.22
CA ARG A 100 -12.30 9.89 1.24
C ARG A 100 -11.20 9.01 1.86
N MET A 101 -11.19 8.84 3.18
CA MET A 101 -10.20 8.03 3.89
C MET A 101 -10.35 6.54 3.56
N MET A 102 -9.22 5.86 3.37
CA MET A 102 -9.07 4.41 3.35
C MET A 102 -7.98 4.02 4.36
N PHE A 103 -8.26 3.04 5.21
CA PHE A 103 -7.39 2.68 6.32
C PHE A 103 -6.62 1.38 6.02
N GLY A 104 -5.43 1.53 5.46
CA GLY A 104 -4.50 0.42 5.26
C GLY A 104 -3.66 0.16 6.50
N ILE A 105 -3.60 -1.09 6.92
CA ILE A 105 -2.90 -1.57 8.10
C ILE A 105 -1.94 -2.71 7.78
N GLY A 106 -0.88 -2.81 8.55
CA GLY A 106 0.10 -3.89 8.40
C GLY A 106 0.92 -4.12 9.66
N PRO A 107 1.69 -5.23 9.69
CA PRO A 107 2.59 -5.53 10.79
C PRO A 107 3.92 -4.74 10.74
N GLY A 108 4.14 -3.95 9.67
CA GLY A 108 5.43 -3.36 9.36
C GLY A 108 6.31 -4.29 8.51
N GLY A 109 7.19 -3.68 7.68
CA GLY A 109 8.05 -4.40 6.72
C GLY A 109 9.55 -4.11 6.84
N LEU A 110 9.94 -3.01 7.48
CA LEU A 110 11.34 -2.58 7.59
C LEU A 110 11.97 -3.06 8.90
N ALA A 111 13.09 -3.80 8.82
CA ALA A 111 13.72 -4.40 9.98
C ALA A 111 14.22 -3.37 11.02
N SER A 112 14.71 -2.21 10.56
CA SER A 112 15.16 -1.15 11.47
C SER A 112 14.00 -0.50 12.25
N ASP A 113 12.81 -0.37 11.64
CA ASP A 113 11.62 0.07 12.37
C ASP A 113 11.19 -0.98 13.40
N MET A 114 11.24 -2.27 13.01
CA MET A 114 10.90 -3.37 13.94
C MET A 114 11.83 -3.41 15.13
N GLU A 115 13.13 -3.15 14.94
CA GLU A 115 14.12 -3.05 16.02
C GLU A 115 13.85 -1.83 16.90
N LEU A 116 13.61 -0.65 16.27
CA LEU A 116 13.33 0.61 16.97
C LEU A 116 12.13 0.50 17.94
N PHE A 117 11.10 -0.25 17.55
CA PHE A 117 9.86 -0.43 18.32
C PHE A 117 9.82 -1.76 19.09
N GLU A 118 10.92 -2.51 19.16
CA GLU A 118 11.04 -3.79 19.88
C GLU A 118 10.01 -4.85 19.41
N VAL A 119 9.73 -4.89 18.11
CA VAL A 119 8.71 -5.78 17.49
C VAL A 119 9.32 -6.70 16.42
N LEU A 120 10.58 -7.15 16.59
CA LEU A 120 11.27 -8.00 15.62
C LEU A 120 10.60 -9.37 15.44
N ASP A 121 10.04 -9.95 16.50
CA ASP A 121 9.34 -11.24 16.42
C ASP A 121 8.07 -11.14 15.57
N GLY A 122 7.99 -11.92 14.50
CA GLY A 122 6.89 -11.85 13.53
C GLY A 122 5.55 -12.29 14.08
N ALA A 123 5.53 -13.31 14.98
CA ALA A 123 4.31 -13.80 15.59
C ALA A 123 3.77 -12.76 16.60
N TYR A 124 4.66 -12.23 17.45
CA TYR A 124 4.35 -11.15 18.37
C TYR A 124 3.80 -9.92 17.65
N ARG A 125 4.45 -9.51 16.55
CA ARG A 125 4.05 -8.35 15.75
C ARG A 125 2.67 -8.51 15.11
N THR A 126 2.39 -9.70 14.58
CA THR A 126 1.08 -10.01 13.99
C THR A 126 -0.01 -10.02 15.05
N ASP A 127 0.22 -10.63 16.18
CA ASP A 127 -0.72 -10.69 17.31
C ASP A 127 -1.02 -9.28 17.85
N ARG A 128 0.02 -8.45 18.04
CA ARG A 128 -0.13 -7.06 18.47
C ARG A 128 -0.90 -6.20 17.46
N MET A 129 -0.68 -6.40 16.16
CA MET A 129 -1.47 -5.74 15.11
C MET A 129 -2.94 -6.12 15.18
N MET A 130 -3.24 -7.40 15.35
CA MET A 130 -4.63 -7.87 15.41
C MET A 130 -5.35 -7.37 16.65
N GLU A 131 -4.69 -7.34 17.80
CA GLU A 131 -5.24 -6.73 19.01
C GLU A 131 -5.47 -5.22 18.82
N SER A 132 -4.53 -4.52 18.18
CA SER A 132 -4.66 -3.08 17.91
C SER A 132 -5.87 -2.77 17.05
N ILE A 133 -6.11 -3.50 15.96
CA ILE A 133 -7.29 -3.25 15.12
C ILE A 133 -8.61 -3.59 15.84
N ASP A 134 -8.63 -4.62 16.67
CA ASP A 134 -9.81 -4.96 17.45
C ASP A 134 -10.14 -3.86 18.49
N ILE A 135 -9.13 -3.27 19.13
CA ILE A 135 -9.29 -2.12 20.02
C ILE A 135 -9.80 -0.90 19.24
N ILE A 136 -9.21 -0.58 18.10
CA ILE A 136 -9.63 0.54 17.25
C ILE A 136 -11.11 0.40 16.88
N LEU A 137 -11.54 -0.77 16.43
CA LEU A 137 -12.94 -1.02 16.07
C LEU A 137 -13.89 -0.90 17.28
N LYS A 138 -13.48 -1.34 18.48
CA LYS A 138 -14.24 -1.14 19.72
C LYS A 138 -14.37 0.34 20.06
N LEU A 139 -13.26 1.11 19.99
CA LEU A 139 -13.27 2.55 20.26
C LEU A 139 -14.16 3.31 19.26
N TRP A 140 -14.29 2.84 18.02
CA TRP A 140 -15.19 3.45 17.03
C TRP A 140 -16.67 3.06 17.20
N SER A 141 -16.95 1.87 17.71
CA SER A 141 -18.32 1.34 17.81
C SER A 141 -18.98 1.54 19.17
N GLN A 142 -18.19 1.69 20.23
CA GLN A 142 -18.69 1.78 21.61
C GLN A 142 -18.53 3.19 22.18
N ASP A 143 -19.41 3.54 23.12
CA ASP A 143 -19.27 4.75 23.94
C ASP A 143 -18.58 4.41 25.27
N PRO A 144 -18.04 5.43 25.98
CA PRO A 144 -17.42 5.20 27.28
C PRO A 144 -18.47 4.71 28.32
N PRO A 145 -18.04 4.04 29.41
CA PRO A 145 -16.66 3.88 29.84
C PRO A 145 -15.91 2.81 29.00
N TYR A 146 -14.63 3.04 28.75
CA TYR A 146 -13.76 2.06 28.11
C TYR A 146 -12.94 1.34 29.20
N ASP A 147 -12.93 0.01 29.15
CA ASP A 147 -12.11 -0.86 30.01
C ASP A 147 -11.70 -2.10 29.19
N ILE A 148 -10.68 -1.94 28.40
CA ILE A 148 -10.18 -2.98 27.51
C ILE A 148 -8.84 -3.47 28.05
N GLN A 149 -8.82 -4.70 28.54
CA GLN A 149 -7.61 -5.38 29.01
C GLN A 149 -7.16 -6.33 27.92
N GLY A 150 -6.03 -6.03 27.28
CA GLY A 150 -5.43 -6.85 26.24
C GLY A 150 -4.12 -7.49 26.68
N LYS A 151 -3.52 -8.24 25.78
CA LYS A 151 -2.19 -8.84 25.95
C LYS A 151 -1.08 -7.81 25.74
N HIS A 152 -1.29 -6.89 24.82
CA HIS A 152 -0.32 -5.87 24.40
C HIS A 152 -0.71 -4.47 24.83
N TRP A 153 -2.03 -4.21 24.99
CA TRP A 153 -2.57 -2.89 25.25
C TRP A 153 -3.64 -2.90 26.32
N ASN A 154 -3.59 -1.90 27.20
CA ASN A 154 -4.65 -1.65 28.18
C ASN A 154 -5.22 -0.27 27.93
N ILE A 155 -6.54 -0.18 27.69
CA ILE A 155 -7.26 1.07 27.48
C ILE A 155 -8.26 1.26 28.62
N SER A 156 -8.05 2.26 29.44
CA SER A 156 -8.95 2.58 30.54
C SER A 156 -9.33 4.06 30.52
N LEU A 157 -10.62 4.34 30.39
CA LEU A 157 -11.21 5.66 30.50
C LEU A 157 -12.59 5.53 31.15
N LYS A 158 -12.64 5.59 32.49
CA LYS A 158 -13.86 5.32 33.29
C LYS A 158 -14.29 6.50 34.13
N GLU A 159 -13.32 7.17 34.76
CA GLU A 159 -13.60 8.20 35.79
C GLU A 159 -13.69 9.60 35.18
N MET A 160 -12.96 9.85 34.10
CA MET A 160 -12.92 11.17 33.45
C MET A 160 -13.87 11.24 32.25
N VAL A 161 -15.11 10.85 32.47
CA VAL A 161 -16.19 10.90 31.47
C VAL A 161 -17.24 11.91 31.95
N ILE A 162 -17.40 12.99 31.17
CA ILE A 162 -18.35 14.08 31.49
C ILE A 162 -19.24 14.27 30.24
N PRO A 163 -20.35 13.51 30.15
CA PRO A 163 -21.18 13.47 28.95
C PRO A 163 -21.72 14.82 28.49
N GLU A 164 -22.14 15.65 29.43
CA GLU A 164 -22.70 16.96 29.14
C GLU A 164 -21.68 17.96 28.55
N LEU A 165 -20.39 17.68 28.73
CA LEU A 165 -19.29 18.46 28.13
C LEU A 165 -18.65 17.77 26.93
N GLY A 166 -19.06 16.55 26.58
CA GLY A 166 -18.46 15.73 25.52
C GLY A 166 -17.04 15.25 25.85
N VAL A 167 -16.65 15.25 27.14
CA VAL A 167 -15.33 14.82 27.59
C VAL A 167 -15.33 13.33 27.87
N GLY A 168 -14.25 12.63 27.44
CA GLY A 168 -14.10 11.18 27.65
C GLY A 168 -14.62 10.32 26.48
N PHE A 169 -15.06 10.93 25.39
CA PHE A 169 -15.55 10.22 24.21
C PHE A 169 -14.48 10.16 23.12
N MET A 170 -14.20 8.97 22.64
CA MET A 170 -13.35 8.79 21.46
C MET A 170 -14.09 9.25 20.19
N PRO A 171 -13.42 9.98 19.28
CA PRO A 171 -14.03 10.38 18.01
C PRO A 171 -14.42 9.15 17.18
N LYS A 172 -15.61 9.19 16.59
CA LYS A 172 -16.10 8.16 15.68
C LYS A 172 -15.82 8.58 14.23
N PRO A 173 -15.53 7.65 13.31
CA PRO A 173 -15.32 7.99 11.90
C PRO A 173 -16.57 8.64 11.26
N PHE A 174 -16.31 9.42 10.20
CA PHE A 174 -17.35 9.96 9.32
C PHE A 174 -18.08 8.85 8.55
N GLN A 175 -17.32 7.91 7.98
CA GLN A 175 -17.84 6.73 7.29
C GLN A 175 -18.42 5.72 8.29
N LYS A 176 -19.49 5.02 7.91
CA LYS A 176 -20.17 4.03 8.76
C LYS A 176 -20.10 2.64 8.12
N PRO A 177 -19.76 1.61 8.88
CA PRO A 177 -19.41 1.63 10.31
C PRO A 177 -18.02 2.21 10.57
N HIS A 178 -17.13 2.24 9.57
CA HIS A 178 -15.76 2.76 9.62
C HIS A 178 -15.24 2.96 8.19
N PRO A 179 -14.10 3.66 7.98
CA PRO A 179 -13.42 3.68 6.69
C PRO A 179 -13.11 2.27 6.18
N GLU A 180 -13.04 2.11 4.85
CA GLU A 180 -12.59 0.86 4.25
C GLU A 180 -11.23 0.47 4.82
N ILE A 181 -11.10 -0.76 5.36
CA ILE A 181 -9.86 -1.29 5.93
C ILE A 181 -9.21 -2.24 4.93
N SER A 182 -7.89 -2.14 4.74
CA SER A 182 -7.11 -3.05 3.89
C SER A 182 -5.85 -3.54 4.61
N MET A 183 -5.48 -4.80 4.41
CA MET A 183 -4.25 -5.41 4.94
C MET A 183 -3.27 -5.70 3.82
N THR A 184 -1.98 -5.43 4.05
CA THR A 184 -0.93 -5.75 3.06
C THR A 184 -0.44 -7.17 3.16
N ALA A 185 0.07 -7.67 2.01
CA ALA A 185 0.69 -8.97 1.87
C ALA A 185 1.87 -8.91 0.90
N MET A 186 2.98 -9.58 1.27
CA MET A 186 4.17 -9.70 0.45
C MET A 186 4.77 -11.13 0.42
N SER A 187 4.38 -11.99 1.34
CA SER A 187 4.87 -13.37 1.37
C SER A 187 3.96 -14.31 0.57
N PRO A 188 4.51 -15.37 -0.04
CA PRO A 188 3.70 -16.40 -0.67
C PRO A 188 2.69 -16.99 0.31
N PHE A 189 1.48 -17.25 -0.15
CA PHE A 189 0.39 -17.84 0.66
C PHE A 189 0.14 -17.10 1.98
N SER A 190 0.24 -15.78 1.98
CA SER A 190 0.11 -14.94 3.17
C SER A 190 -1.25 -15.12 3.87
N ASP A 191 -1.22 -15.52 5.13
CA ASP A 191 -2.42 -15.61 5.95
C ASP A 191 -3.04 -14.26 6.29
N SER A 192 -2.30 -13.13 6.11
CA SER A 192 -2.86 -11.78 6.20
C SER A 192 -3.99 -11.57 5.18
N VAL A 193 -3.86 -12.12 3.97
CA VAL A 193 -4.91 -12.04 2.94
C VAL A 193 -6.14 -12.82 3.35
N LYS A 194 -5.96 -14.05 3.88
CA LYS A 194 -7.07 -14.86 4.39
C LYS A 194 -7.78 -14.16 5.54
N THR A 195 -7.01 -13.63 6.49
CA THR A 195 -7.54 -12.88 7.65
C THR A 195 -8.32 -11.65 7.19
N ALA A 196 -7.76 -10.84 6.28
CA ALA A 196 -8.44 -9.68 5.71
C ALA A 196 -9.77 -10.09 5.08
N ALA A 197 -9.74 -11.07 4.18
CA ALA A 197 -10.95 -11.56 3.53
C ALA A 197 -11.97 -12.13 4.51
N THR A 198 -11.55 -12.89 5.53
CA THR A 198 -12.47 -13.42 6.56
C THR A 198 -13.16 -12.31 7.34
N ARG A 199 -12.46 -11.20 7.61
CA ARG A 199 -12.99 -10.06 8.37
C ARG A 199 -13.78 -9.05 7.51
N GLY A 200 -13.88 -9.26 6.20
CA GLY A 200 -14.49 -8.29 5.29
C GLY A 200 -13.61 -7.07 5.00
N PHE A 201 -12.33 -7.19 5.25
CA PHE A 201 -11.32 -6.18 4.88
C PHE A 201 -10.79 -6.43 3.48
N GLY A 202 -10.26 -5.38 2.85
CA GLY A 202 -9.51 -5.49 1.61
C GLY A 202 -8.14 -6.12 1.82
N ALA A 203 -7.54 -6.60 0.74
CA ALA A 203 -6.16 -7.05 0.70
C ALA A 203 -5.37 -6.23 -0.33
N MET A 204 -4.07 -6.03 -0.07
CA MET A 204 -3.17 -5.33 -0.96
C MET A 204 -1.88 -6.13 -1.14
N SER A 205 -1.60 -6.57 -2.37
CA SER A 205 -0.37 -7.23 -2.75
C SER A 205 0.71 -6.22 -3.10
N ALA A 206 1.90 -6.36 -2.52
CA ALA A 206 3.02 -5.42 -2.73
C ALA A 206 3.54 -5.47 -4.18
N ASN A 207 4.10 -4.35 -4.64
CA ASN A 207 4.58 -4.17 -6.02
C ASN A 207 5.80 -5.02 -6.39
N PHE A 208 6.60 -5.41 -5.42
CA PHE A 208 7.79 -6.25 -5.57
C PHE A 208 7.54 -7.76 -5.39
N CYS A 209 6.29 -8.18 -5.44
CA CYS A 209 5.93 -9.59 -5.38
C CYS A 209 5.93 -10.20 -6.79
N PRO A 210 6.66 -11.30 -7.06
CA PRO A 210 6.55 -12.03 -8.32
C PRO A 210 5.15 -12.54 -8.58
N GLU A 211 4.83 -12.84 -9.83
CA GLU A 211 3.49 -13.25 -10.26
C GLU A 211 2.92 -14.42 -9.46
N TYR A 212 3.74 -15.47 -9.19
CA TYR A 212 3.28 -16.62 -8.43
C TYR A 212 2.87 -16.29 -6.97
N VAL A 213 3.55 -15.28 -6.37
CA VAL A 213 3.20 -14.78 -5.02
C VAL A 213 1.83 -14.12 -5.07
N VAL A 214 1.61 -13.23 -6.05
CA VAL A 214 0.30 -12.57 -6.22
C VAL A 214 -0.80 -13.59 -6.50
N ALA A 215 -0.55 -14.60 -7.35
CA ALA A 215 -1.49 -15.71 -7.59
C ALA A 215 -1.79 -16.51 -6.32
N SER A 216 -0.80 -16.67 -5.42
CA SER A 216 -1.01 -17.33 -4.13
C SER A 216 -1.91 -16.50 -3.19
N HIS A 217 -1.86 -15.16 -3.29
CA HIS A 217 -2.74 -14.26 -2.53
C HIS A 217 -4.20 -14.46 -2.94
N TRP A 218 -4.49 -14.64 -4.24
CA TRP A 218 -5.85 -14.96 -4.69
C TRP A 218 -6.40 -16.22 -4.02
N LYS A 219 -5.59 -17.29 -3.93
CA LYS A 219 -5.99 -18.53 -3.26
C LYS A 219 -6.36 -18.26 -1.80
N LYS A 220 -5.56 -17.48 -1.08
CA LYS A 220 -5.82 -17.10 0.31
C LYS A 220 -7.03 -16.17 0.46
N TYR A 221 -7.27 -15.29 -0.51
CA TYR A 221 -8.46 -14.44 -0.56
C TYR A 221 -9.74 -15.31 -0.68
N VAL A 222 -9.72 -16.30 -1.59
CA VAL A 222 -10.82 -17.27 -1.76
C VAL A 222 -11.08 -18.04 -0.48
N GLU A 223 -10.03 -18.60 0.16
CA GLU A 223 -10.16 -19.30 1.45
C GLU A 223 -10.82 -18.42 2.53
N GLY A 224 -10.43 -17.14 2.61
CA GLY A 224 -10.98 -16.20 3.59
C GLY A 224 -12.44 -15.83 3.30
N CYS A 225 -12.80 -15.59 2.04
CA CYS A 225 -14.18 -15.32 1.64
C CYS A 225 -15.08 -16.54 1.94
N GLN A 226 -14.64 -17.75 1.57
CA GLN A 226 -15.38 -18.98 1.84
C GLN A 226 -15.59 -19.22 3.35
N ALA A 227 -14.56 -18.99 4.17
CA ALA A 227 -14.66 -19.08 5.64
C ALA A 227 -15.69 -18.09 6.22
N ALA A 228 -15.90 -16.95 5.56
CA ALA A 228 -16.90 -15.94 5.94
C ALA A 228 -18.26 -16.08 5.22
N GLY A 229 -18.47 -17.14 4.42
CA GLY A 229 -19.69 -17.34 3.65
C GLY A 229 -19.93 -16.31 2.56
N ARG A 230 -18.84 -15.72 1.98
CA ARG A 230 -18.91 -14.68 0.95
C ARG A 230 -18.34 -15.17 -0.38
N GLU A 231 -18.89 -14.64 -1.49
CA GLU A 231 -18.35 -14.89 -2.82
C GLU A 231 -17.00 -14.16 -3.03
N PRO A 232 -15.98 -14.86 -3.54
CA PRO A 232 -14.67 -14.28 -3.80
C PRO A 232 -14.67 -13.50 -5.14
N THR A 233 -15.12 -12.27 -5.13
CA THR A 233 -15.18 -11.43 -6.35
C THR A 233 -13.86 -10.73 -6.70
N GLY A 234 -12.93 -10.63 -5.76
CA GLY A 234 -11.72 -9.82 -5.88
C GLY A 234 -11.98 -8.30 -5.78
N HIS A 235 -13.21 -7.88 -5.47
CA HIS A 235 -13.60 -6.47 -5.39
C HIS A 235 -12.74 -5.67 -4.39
N ASP A 236 -12.42 -6.27 -3.26
CA ASP A 236 -11.66 -5.64 -2.19
C ASP A 236 -10.16 -5.99 -2.24
N TRP A 237 -9.69 -6.55 -3.38
CA TRP A 237 -8.30 -6.90 -3.55
C TRP A 237 -7.59 -5.95 -4.51
N ARG A 238 -6.48 -5.38 -4.05
CA ARG A 238 -5.59 -4.48 -4.78
C ARG A 238 -4.26 -5.14 -5.04
N VAL A 239 -3.68 -4.85 -6.19
CA VAL A 239 -2.33 -5.30 -6.55
C VAL A 239 -1.52 -4.09 -6.98
N ALA A 240 -0.40 -3.85 -6.29
CA ALA A 240 0.54 -2.83 -6.67
C ALA A 240 1.54 -3.37 -7.71
N ARG A 241 1.94 -2.53 -8.68
CA ARG A 241 2.93 -2.85 -9.72
C ARG A 241 3.74 -1.63 -10.11
N ASN A 242 5.00 -1.85 -10.44
CA ASN A 242 5.77 -0.88 -11.18
C ASN A 242 5.29 -0.91 -12.63
N ILE A 243 4.89 0.23 -13.17
CA ILE A 243 4.36 0.35 -14.52
C ILE A 243 5.10 1.47 -15.24
N VAL A 244 5.70 1.16 -16.39
CA VAL A 244 6.41 2.14 -17.22
C VAL A 244 5.84 2.10 -18.63
N VAL A 245 5.29 3.22 -19.08
CA VAL A 245 4.68 3.36 -20.40
C VAL A 245 5.44 4.41 -21.20
N ALA A 246 5.88 4.04 -22.38
CA ALA A 246 6.59 4.93 -23.32
C ALA A 246 5.94 4.88 -24.71
N GLU A 247 6.53 5.59 -25.67
CA GLU A 247 6.05 5.60 -27.07
C GLU A 247 6.20 4.23 -27.71
N SER A 248 7.30 3.51 -27.40
CA SER A 248 7.59 2.18 -27.91
C SER A 248 8.04 1.20 -26.84
N ASP A 249 7.96 -0.09 -27.13
CA ASP A 249 8.42 -1.15 -26.24
C ASP A 249 9.93 -1.09 -25.98
N SER A 250 10.73 -0.70 -27.01
CA SER A 250 12.17 -0.56 -26.84
C SER A 250 12.51 0.61 -25.92
N GLU A 251 11.88 1.76 -26.10
CA GLU A 251 12.09 2.91 -25.22
C GLU A 251 11.70 2.62 -23.77
N ALA A 252 10.56 1.96 -23.55
CA ALA A 252 10.16 1.55 -22.21
C ALA A 252 11.19 0.59 -21.59
N ARG A 253 11.73 -0.35 -22.36
CA ARG A 253 12.79 -1.25 -21.93
C ARG A 253 14.06 -0.49 -21.56
N ASP A 254 14.50 0.43 -22.41
CA ASP A 254 15.69 1.23 -22.15
C ASP A 254 15.55 2.03 -20.85
N ARG A 255 14.37 2.63 -20.60
CA ARG A 255 14.07 3.38 -19.36
C ARG A 255 14.11 2.50 -18.10
N VAL A 256 13.57 1.29 -18.13
CA VAL A 256 13.53 0.41 -16.93
C VAL A 256 14.86 -0.27 -16.68
N MET A 257 15.66 -0.49 -17.69
CA MET A 257 16.97 -1.13 -17.62
C MET A 257 18.14 -0.14 -17.45
N ASP A 258 17.87 1.17 -17.49
CA ASP A 258 18.89 2.19 -17.24
C ASP A 258 19.39 2.09 -15.78
N PRO A 259 20.69 1.81 -15.56
CA PRO A 259 21.26 1.77 -14.20
C PRO A 259 21.14 3.09 -13.43
N ALA A 260 20.97 4.22 -14.12
CA ALA A 260 20.69 5.54 -13.51
C ALA A 260 19.18 5.78 -13.33
N GLY A 261 18.34 4.87 -13.81
CA GLY A 261 16.89 4.96 -13.73
C GLY A 261 16.33 4.57 -12.37
N SER A 262 15.18 5.14 -12.01
CA SER A 262 14.54 4.93 -10.72
C SER A 262 14.08 3.49 -10.50
N ASN A 263 13.65 2.77 -11.55
CA ASN A 263 13.27 1.36 -11.43
C ASN A 263 14.48 0.48 -11.12
N TYR A 264 15.61 0.70 -11.83
CA TYR A 264 16.81 -0.05 -11.57
C TYR A 264 17.32 0.18 -10.15
N TYR A 265 17.38 1.45 -9.73
CA TYR A 265 17.75 1.83 -8.37
C TYR A 265 16.84 1.18 -7.32
N TYR A 266 15.52 1.18 -7.54
CA TYR A 266 14.54 0.59 -6.64
C TYR A 266 14.78 -0.90 -6.42
N PHE A 267 14.92 -1.68 -7.48
CA PHE A 267 15.07 -3.13 -7.37
C PHE A 267 16.43 -3.55 -6.83
N ASP A 268 17.53 -2.86 -7.22
CA ASP A 268 18.86 -3.09 -6.66
C ASP A 268 18.91 -2.77 -5.17
N TYR A 269 18.37 -1.62 -4.77
CA TYR A 269 18.30 -1.22 -3.36
C TYR A 269 17.47 -2.21 -2.53
N LEU A 270 16.25 -2.50 -2.95
CA LEU A 270 15.33 -3.36 -2.20
C LEU A 270 15.89 -4.78 -2.08
N TRP A 271 16.51 -5.29 -3.14
CA TRP A 271 17.20 -6.57 -3.10
C TRP A 271 18.28 -6.62 -2.01
N ARG A 272 19.11 -5.58 -1.93
CA ARG A 272 20.16 -5.48 -0.90
C ARG A 272 19.58 -5.40 0.52
N VAL A 273 18.52 -4.61 0.71
CA VAL A 273 17.83 -4.50 2.01
C VAL A 273 17.25 -5.84 2.43
N LEU A 274 16.54 -6.52 1.55
CA LEU A 274 15.95 -7.83 1.85
C LEU A 274 17.02 -8.91 2.05
N LYS A 275 18.12 -8.84 1.32
CA LYS A 275 19.27 -9.74 1.50
C LYS A 275 19.93 -9.58 2.88
N SER A 276 20.08 -8.35 3.37
CA SER A 276 20.61 -8.09 4.71
C SER A 276 19.71 -8.63 5.83
N ALA A 277 18.41 -8.70 5.56
CA ALA A 277 17.40 -9.23 6.47
C ALA A 277 17.12 -10.75 6.28
N ASN A 278 17.84 -11.44 5.39
CA ASN A 278 17.56 -12.83 4.99
C ASN A 278 16.12 -13.07 4.50
N TYR A 279 15.55 -12.11 3.77
CA TYR A 279 14.15 -12.13 3.33
C TYR A 279 13.97 -12.05 1.81
N THR A 280 14.96 -12.46 1.04
CA THR A 280 15.00 -12.37 -0.44
C THR A 280 13.94 -13.22 -1.14
N ALA A 281 13.45 -14.28 -0.50
CA ALA A 281 12.47 -15.22 -1.09
C ALA A 281 11.20 -14.53 -1.61
N VAL A 282 10.82 -13.37 -1.05
CA VAL A 282 9.62 -12.62 -1.46
C VAL A 282 9.74 -11.96 -2.85
N MET A 283 10.97 -11.79 -3.36
CA MET A 283 11.23 -11.18 -4.67
C MET A 283 11.65 -12.17 -5.74
N LYS A 284 11.98 -13.42 -5.37
CA LYS A 284 12.47 -14.42 -6.33
C LYS A 284 11.33 -15.07 -7.09
N SER A 285 11.38 -15.05 -8.42
CA SER A 285 10.44 -15.79 -9.27
C SER A 285 10.60 -17.31 -9.13
N ASP A 286 11.83 -17.78 -8.91
CA ASP A 286 12.13 -19.14 -8.47
C ASP A 286 12.71 -19.09 -7.05
N PRO A 287 11.96 -19.53 -6.02
CA PRO A 287 12.43 -19.54 -4.63
C PRO A 287 13.72 -20.35 -4.40
N LYS A 288 14.05 -21.29 -5.31
CA LYS A 288 15.25 -22.14 -5.24
C LYS A 288 16.49 -21.50 -5.84
N GLN A 289 16.33 -20.41 -6.63
CA GLN A 289 17.47 -19.73 -7.24
C GLN A 289 18.40 -19.19 -6.14
N PRO A 290 19.72 -19.47 -6.19
CA PRO A 290 20.69 -18.87 -5.27
C PRO A 290 20.70 -17.34 -5.36
N ASP A 291 20.84 -16.66 -4.21
CA ASP A 291 20.78 -15.19 -4.14
C ASP A 291 21.88 -14.48 -4.92
N ASP A 292 23.03 -15.14 -5.09
CA ASP A 292 24.18 -14.63 -5.85
C ASP A 292 24.00 -14.74 -7.37
N GLN A 293 22.97 -15.46 -7.82
CA GLN A 293 22.61 -15.60 -9.23
C GLN A 293 21.43 -14.71 -9.63
N VAL A 294 20.81 -14.00 -8.68
CA VAL A 294 19.71 -13.07 -8.96
C VAL A 294 20.30 -11.72 -9.37
N THR A 295 19.90 -11.22 -10.54
CA THR A 295 20.30 -9.91 -11.05
C THR A 295 19.16 -8.90 -10.98
N THR A 296 19.49 -7.62 -10.97
CA THR A 296 18.50 -6.54 -10.96
C THR A 296 17.64 -6.57 -12.22
N GLU A 297 18.21 -6.90 -13.37
CA GLU A 297 17.48 -7.03 -14.64
C GLU A 297 16.45 -8.15 -14.59
N GLN A 298 16.79 -9.31 -13.98
CA GLN A 298 15.83 -10.40 -13.77
C GLN A 298 14.67 -9.98 -12.87
N LEU A 299 14.95 -9.21 -11.81
CA LEU A 299 13.92 -8.68 -10.93
C LEU A 299 12.99 -7.71 -11.69
N ILE A 300 13.57 -6.79 -12.48
CA ILE A 300 12.82 -5.86 -13.31
C ILE A 300 11.95 -6.63 -14.33
N ASP A 301 12.52 -7.54 -15.11
CA ASP A 301 11.77 -8.30 -16.12
C ASP A 301 10.60 -9.11 -15.52
N SER A 302 10.72 -9.55 -14.26
CA SER A 302 9.68 -10.34 -13.59
C SER A 302 8.60 -9.52 -12.89
N MET A 303 8.89 -8.27 -12.52
CA MET A 303 8.00 -7.50 -11.63
C MET A 303 7.55 -6.16 -12.21
N VAL A 304 8.23 -5.62 -13.24
CA VAL A 304 7.82 -4.37 -13.88
C VAL A 304 6.98 -4.67 -15.13
N ILE A 305 5.84 -4.01 -15.23
CA ILE A 305 5.02 -4.05 -16.45
C ILE A 305 5.38 -2.83 -17.30
N TYR A 306 6.08 -3.04 -18.40
CA TYR A 306 6.57 -1.95 -19.25
C TYR A 306 6.33 -2.23 -20.74
N GLY A 307 6.23 -1.15 -21.51
CA GLY A 307 6.03 -1.17 -22.96
C GLY A 307 5.28 0.06 -23.48
N SER A 308 4.83 -0.02 -24.72
CA SER A 308 3.83 0.89 -25.28
C SER A 308 2.48 0.72 -24.62
N SER A 309 1.58 1.66 -24.76
CA SER A 309 0.22 1.59 -24.15
C SER A 309 -0.51 0.30 -24.54
N ARG A 310 -0.37 -0.17 -25.76
CA ARG A 310 -0.93 -1.44 -26.22
C ARG A 310 -0.32 -2.61 -25.47
N THR A 311 1.01 -2.70 -25.46
CA THR A 311 1.74 -3.79 -24.81
C THR A 311 1.45 -3.83 -23.30
N VAL A 312 1.42 -2.68 -22.64
CA VAL A 312 1.09 -2.60 -21.21
C VAL A 312 -0.36 -3.04 -20.95
N THR A 313 -1.31 -2.62 -21.77
CA THR A 313 -2.71 -3.07 -21.69
C THR A 313 -2.81 -4.60 -21.77
N ASP A 314 -2.17 -5.21 -22.76
CA ASP A 314 -2.21 -6.65 -22.97
C ASP A 314 -1.50 -7.40 -21.84
N LYS A 315 -0.33 -6.91 -21.38
CA LYS A 315 0.39 -7.48 -20.21
C LYS A 315 -0.45 -7.39 -18.92
N LEU A 316 -1.13 -6.29 -18.65
CA LEU A 316 -1.98 -6.12 -17.45
C LEU A 316 -3.17 -7.08 -17.45
N LEU A 317 -3.83 -7.25 -18.58
CA LEU A 317 -4.94 -8.19 -18.72
C LEU A 317 -4.47 -9.64 -18.55
N ALA A 318 -3.39 -10.01 -19.20
CA ALA A 318 -2.78 -11.33 -19.05
C ALA A 318 -2.30 -11.60 -17.62
N PHE A 319 -1.72 -10.61 -16.96
CA PHE A 319 -1.31 -10.70 -15.56
C PHE A 319 -2.52 -10.95 -14.66
N ARG A 320 -3.61 -10.18 -14.85
CA ARG A 320 -4.85 -10.35 -14.09
C ARG A 320 -5.49 -11.73 -14.30
N GLU A 321 -5.46 -12.24 -15.53
CA GLU A 321 -5.97 -13.59 -15.85
C GLU A 321 -5.21 -14.68 -15.10
N ARG A 322 -3.87 -14.58 -15.04
CA ARG A 322 -3.02 -15.57 -14.37
C ARG A 322 -3.01 -15.46 -12.85
N THR A 323 -3.19 -14.27 -12.29
CA THR A 323 -3.07 -14.05 -10.84
C THR A 323 -4.41 -14.07 -10.11
N GLY A 324 -5.49 -13.64 -10.76
CA GLY A 324 -6.84 -13.57 -10.19
C GLY A 324 -7.53 -12.23 -10.45
N PRO A 325 -8.83 -12.15 -10.26
CA PRO A 325 -9.68 -11.04 -10.68
C PRO A 325 -9.58 -9.82 -9.74
N PHE A 326 -8.37 -9.35 -9.40
CA PHE A 326 -8.24 -8.14 -8.58
C PHE A 326 -8.98 -6.95 -9.20
N HIS A 327 -9.55 -6.10 -8.34
CA HIS A 327 -10.33 -4.95 -8.77
C HIS A 327 -9.56 -3.63 -8.68
N GLY A 328 -8.51 -3.55 -7.89
CA GLY A 328 -7.63 -2.39 -7.79
C GLY A 328 -6.23 -2.66 -8.35
N LEU A 329 -5.76 -1.79 -9.24
CA LEU A 329 -4.38 -1.76 -9.73
C LEU A 329 -3.72 -0.48 -9.24
N LEU A 330 -2.62 -0.62 -8.51
CA LEU A 330 -1.87 0.50 -7.97
C LEU A 330 -0.53 0.63 -8.68
N MET A 331 -0.33 1.73 -9.41
CA MET A 331 0.98 2.06 -9.96
C MET A 331 1.90 2.51 -8.82
N ALA A 332 3.05 1.84 -8.67
CA ALA A 332 4.05 2.26 -7.69
C ALA A 332 4.74 3.55 -8.15
N SER A 333 4.81 4.53 -7.25
CA SER A 333 5.53 5.78 -7.47
C SER A 333 7.02 5.62 -7.23
N MET A 334 7.84 6.23 -8.09
CA MET A 334 9.29 6.13 -8.09
C MET A 334 9.97 7.48 -7.78
N ASP A 335 11.29 7.47 -7.60
CA ASP A 335 12.07 8.72 -7.49
C ASP A 335 12.02 9.51 -8.80
N GLY A 336 11.76 10.82 -8.71
CA GLY A 336 11.65 11.72 -9.84
C GLY A 336 12.92 12.52 -10.14
N SER A 337 14.11 12.04 -9.76
CA SER A 337 15.36 12.72 -10.13
C SER A 337 15.67 12.60 -11.61
N GLY A 338 16.30 13.63 -12.17
CA GLY A 338 16.69 13.65 -13.57
C GLY A 338 15.52 13.43 -14.53
N PRO A 339 15.65 12.56 -15.54
CA PRO A 339 14.59 12.27 -16.50
C PRO A 339 13.44 11.44 -15.93
N ASN A 340 13.64 10.77 -14.77
CA ASN A 340 12.66 9.86 -14.17
C ASN A 340 11.31 10.55 -13.92
N ARG A 341 11.31 11.83 -13.51
CA ARG A 341 10.09 12.60 -13.29
C ARG A 341 9.22 12.68 -14.55
N GLN A 342 9.83 13.01 -15.69
CA GLN A 342 9.09 13.11 -16.96
C GLN A 342 8.58 11.74 -17.41
N TRP A 343 9.37 10.69 -17.24
CA TRP A 343 8.99 9.31 -17.59
C TRP A 343 7.83 8.79 -16.73
N GLU A 344 7.85 9.09 -15.43
CA GLU A 344 6.74 8.71 -14.54
C GLU A 344 5.47 9.47 -14.88
N TRP A 345 5.55 10.79 -15.11
CA TRP A 345 4.40 11.60 -15.51
C TRP A 345 3.83 11.17 -16.86
N GLU A 346 4.68 10.85 -17.82
CA GLU A 346 4.24 10.27 -19.09
C GLU A 346 3.53 8.94 -18.87
N SER A 347 4.08 8.05 -18.05
CA SER A 347 3.46 6.76 -17.71
C SER A 347 2.10 6.95 -17.03
N MET A 348 1.97 7.86 -16.07
CA MET A 348 0.70 8.19 -15.42
C MET A 348 -0.33 8.72 -16.43
N ARG A 349 0.08 9.65 -17.29
CA ARG A 349 -0.81 10.21 -18.33
C ARG A 349 -1.27 9.14 -19.31
N ARG A 350 -0.36 8.33 -19.85
CA ARG A 350 -0.72 7.25 -20.79
C ARG A 350 -1.58 6.18 -20.11
N LEU A 351 -1.29 5.86 -18.85
CA LEU A 351 -2.12 4.96 -18.06
C LEU A 351 -3.56 5.49 -17.97
N ALA A 352 -3.73 6.77 -17.62
CA ALA A 352 -5.04 7.40 -17.46
C ALA A 352 -5.81 7.55 -18.79
N GLN A 353 -5.14 8.02 -19.84
CA GLN A 353 -5.80 8.42 -21.08
C GLN A 353 -5.95 7.30 -22.11
N GLU A 354 -5.05 6.31 -22.08
CA GLU A 354 -4.99 5.27 -23.11
C GLU A 354 -5.30 3.87 -22.55
N ILE A 355 -4.74 3.52 -21.39
CA ILE A 355 -4.79 2.15 -20.83
C ILE A 355 -6.04 1.92 -19.98
N MET A 356 -6.37 2.82 -19.05
CA MET A 356 -7.56 2.71 -18.21
C MET A 356 -8.86 2.56 -19.05
N PRO A 357 -9.12 3.41 -20.06
CA PRO A 357 -10.29 3.24 -20.90
C PRO A 357 -10.31 1.91 -21.66
N ALA A 358 -9.15 1.48 -22.21
CA ALA A 358 -9.05 0.23 -22.94
C ALA A 358 -9.32 -0.99 -22.04
N ILE A 359 -8.81 -0.98 -20.80
CA ILE A 359 -9.07 -2.05 -19.83
C ILE A 359 -10.54 -2.04 -19.40
N HIS A 360 -11.14 -0.88 -19.12
CA HIS A 360 -12.56 -0.79 -18.78
C HIS A 360 -13.43 -1.37 -19.90
N GLN A 361 -13.16 -1.01 -21.15
CA GLN A 361 -13.88 -1.54 -22.30
C GLN A 361 -13.76 -3.07 -22.40
N LYS A 362 -12.55 -3.63 -22.21
CA LYS A 362 -12.30 -5.08 -22.30
C LYS A 362 -12.91 -5.86 -21.11
N LEU A 363 -13.08 -5.24 -19.95
CA LEU A 363 -13.69 -5.85 -18.78
C LEU A 363 -15.21 -5.62 -18.67
N GLY A 364 -15.83 -4.89 -19.60
CA GLY A 364 -17.28 -4.67 -19.65
C GLY A 364 -17.78 -3.63 -18.63
N HIS A 365 -16.96 -2.63 -18.33
CA HIS A 365 -17.29 -1.52 -17.41
C HIS A 365 -17.47 -0.22 -18.15
#